data_81be8bf7ba8eb7ee7ae082a75f6db05b
#
_entry.id   81be8bf7ba8eb7ee7ae082a75f6db05b
#
_cell.length_a   1.000
_cell.length_b   1.000
_cell.length_c   1.000
_cell.angle_alpha   90.00
_cell.angle_beta   90.00
_cell.angle_gamma   90.00
#
_symmetry.space_group_name_H-M   'P 1'
#
loop_
_entity.id
_entity.type
_entity.pdbx_description
1 polymer ?
#
loop_
_entity_poly.entity_id
_entity_poly.type
_entity_poly.pdbx_seq_one_letter_code
_entity_poly.pdbx_strand_id
1 'polypeptide(L)'
;MKSLIVSTLLCACLMAQPAAKSPAAPKKAPASSGSLLNPASLHAVAPADFKAEFVTTKGNFVVEVHKEWAPQGADRFYNLVRGGYFTNAAFFRVVPNFMVQFGLNANPAVNAAWRNANLRDDAVKQSNKRGYITFATAGPNTRTTQLFINFKDNGFLDSQGFAPFGEVVEGMDVVDKINSQYGETPDQGAITSQGDAYISKNFPNIDKIKSARILPAEGAAAAPKK
;
A
#
# COMPACT_ATOMS: atom_id res chain seq x y z
N MET A 1 -20.69 -54.91 61.71
CA MET A 1 -19.80 -53.72 61.67
C MET A 1 -20.08 -53.02 60.35
N LYS A 2 -20.77 -51.88 60.42
CA LYS A 2 -21.22 -51.11 59.25
C LYS A 2 -20.25 -49.95 59.07
N SER A 3 -19.55 -49.88 57.94
CA SER A 3 -18.65 -48.75 57.59
C SER A 3 -19.41 -47.76 56.74
N LEU A 4 -19.47 -46.52 57.19
CA LEU A 4 -20.15 -45.40 56.53
C LEU A 4 -19.11 -44.66 55.67
N ILE A 5 -19.31 -44.62 54.37
CA ILE A 5 -18.49 -43.82 53.46
C ILE A 5 -19.24 -42.48 53.23
N VAL A 6 -18.62 -41.40 53.70
CA VAL A 6 -19.07 -40.02 53.48
C VAL A 6 -18.44 -39.53 52.19
N SER A 7 -19.27 -39.26 51.18
CA SER A 7 -18.85 -38.72 49.87
C SER A 7 -19.00 -37.20 49.94
N THR A 8 -17.90 -36.46 49.95
CA THR A 8 -17.88 -35.00 49.88
C THR A 8 -17.93 -34.57 48.42
N LEU A 9 -19.04 -33.94 48.05
CA LEU A 9 -19.27 -33.33 46.73
C LEU A 9 -18.58 -31.95 46.66
N LEU A 10 -17.48 -31.88 45.89
CA LEU A 10 -16.77 -30.62 45.64
C LEU A 10 -17.42 -29.87 44.48
N CYS A 11 -18.17 -28.80 44.77
CA CYS A 11 -18.81 -27.95 43.79
C CYS A 11 -17.76 -26.97 43.22
N ALA A 12 -17.27 -27.20 41.99
CA ALA A 12 -16.40 -26.28 41.29
C ALA A 12 -17.23 -25.18 40.60
N CYS A 13 -17.25 -23.99 41.21
CA CYS A 13 -17.78 -22.79 40.56
C CYS A 13 -16.85 -22.36 39.36
N LEU A 14 -17.29 -22.62 38.15
CA LEU A 14 -16.67 -22.14 36.94
C LEU A 14 -17.04 -20.65 36.77
N MET A 15 -16.12 -19.75 37.16
CA MET A 15 -16.26 -18.31 36.91
C MET A 15 -16.01 -18.06 35.41
N ALA A 16 -17.09 -17.75 34.67
CA ALA A 16 -17.00 -17.29 33.29
C ALA A 16 -16.39 -15.88 33.27
N GLN A 17 -15.19 -15.74 32.72
CA GLN A 17 -14.59 -14.44 32.43
C GLN A 17 -15.31 -13.78 31.24
N PRO A 18 -15.69 -12.49 31.33
CA PRO A 18 -16.27 -11.80 30.20
C PRO A 18 -15.20 -11.58 29.13
N ALA A 19 -15.47 -12.01 27.90
CA ALA A 19 -14.62 -11.79 26.74
C ALA A 19 -14.41 -10.29 26.52
N ALA A 20 -13.16 -9.83 26.61
CA ALA A 20 -12.78 -8.47 26.29
C ALA A 20 -13.09 -8.18 24.82
N LYS A 21 -14.01 -7.24 24.57
CA LYS A 21 -14.28 -6.72 23.23
C LYS A 21 -13.04 -6.04 22.70
N SER A 22 -12.48 -6.59 21.61
CA SER A 22 -11.41 -5.97 20.84
C SER A 22 -11.84 -4.56 20.41
N PRO A 23 -11.00 -3.52 20.58
CA PRO A 23 -11.36 -2.17 20.18
C PRO A 23 -11.56 -2.11 18.66
N ALA A 24 -12.73 -1.66 18.24
CA ALA A 24 -13.05 -1.44 16.84
C ALA A 24 -12.06 -0.41 16.25
N ALA A 25 -11.41 -0.75 15.15
CA ALA A 25 -10.53 0.15 14.42
C ALA A 25 -11.26 1.45 14.05
N PRO A 26 -10.63 2.63 14.15
CA PRO A 26 -11.28 3.89 13.81
C PRO A 26 -11.71 3.89 12.35
N LYS A 27 -13.02 4.05 12.10
CA LYS A 27 -13.57 4.25 10.75
C LYS A 27 -12.96 5.52 10.16
N LYS A 28 -12.08 5.37 9.16
CA LYS A 28 -11.51 6.47 8.39
C LYS A 28 -12.65 7.11 7.59
N ALA A 29 -12.79 8.43 7.69
CA ALA A 29 -13.64 9.18 6.76
C ALA A 29 -13.16 8.89 5.32
N PRO A 30 -14.07 8.60 4.36
CA PRO A 30 -13.66 8.42 2.97
C PRO A 30 -13.02 9.72 2.49
N ALA A 31 -11.84 9.61 1.88
CA ALA A 31 -11.25 10.72 1.14
C ALA A 31 -12.29 11.19 0.13
N SER A 32 -12.56 12.48 0.05
CA SER A 32 -13.55 12.99 -0.90
C SER A 32 -13.10 12.62 -2.31
N SER A 33 -13.89 11.82 -3.02
CA SER A 33 -13.61 11.41 -4.41
C SER A 33 -13.39 12.62 -5.34
N GLY A 34 -13.85 13.81 -4.94
CA GLY A 34 -13.63 15.05 -5.66
C GLY A 34 -12.16 15.48 -5.74
N SER A 35 -11.35 15.24 -4.71
CA SER A 35 -9.93 15.62 -4.72
C SER A 35 -9.10 14.74 -5.68
N LEU A 36 -9.46 13.47 -5.86
CA LEU A 36 -8.78 12.59 -6.81
C LEU A 36 -9.06 12.95 -8.28
N LEU A 37 -10.16 13.61 -8.58
CA LEU A 37 -10.45 14.12 -9.92
C LEU A 37 -9.76 15.44 -10.23
N ASN A 38 -9.10 16.06 -9.25
CA ASN A 38 -8.31 17.28 -9.42
C ASN A 38 -6.91 17.09 -8.82
N PRO A 39 -5.93 16.54 -9.58
CA PRO A 39 -4.57 16.31 -9.10
C PRO A 39 -3.91 17.55 -8.49
N ALA A 40 -4.18 18.75 -9.02
CA ALA A 40 -3.62 19.99 -8.53
C ALA A 40 -4.07 20.35 -7.11
N SER A 41 -5.18 19.79 -6.61
CA SER A 41 -5.62 19.98 -5.22
C SER A 41 -4.82 19.15 -4.20
N LEU A 42 -4.04 18.19 -4.66
CA LEU A 42 -3.24 17.28 -3.84
C LEU A 42 -1.75 17.69 -3.89
N HIS A 43 -1.40 18.74 -3.15
CA HIS A 43 -0.09 19.40 -3.20
C HIS A 43 0.53 19.59 -1.81
N ALA A 44 0.14 18.79 -0.82
CA ALA A 44 0.74 18.84 0.50
C ALA A 44 2.22 18.44 0.42
N VAL A 45 3.06 19.14 1.17
CA VAL A 45 4.48 18.82 1.33
C VAL A 45 4.58 17.64 2.31
N ALA A 46 5.28 16.60 1.92
CA ALA A 46 5.53 15.44 2.79
C ALA A 46 6.50 15.79 3.93
N PRO A 47 6.39 15.14 5.10
CA PRO A 47 7.46 15.13 6.08
C PRO A 47 8.79 14.62 5.49
N ALA A 48 9.91 14.89 6.20
CA ALA A 48 11.24 14.38 5.79
C ALA A 48 11.25 12.85 5.71
N ASP A 49 10.69 12.22 6.73
CA ASP A 49 10.47 10.79 6.81
C ASP A 49 9.03 10.49 7.22
N PHE A 50 8.44 9.46 6.67
CA PHE A 50 7.10 9.01 7.06
C PHE A 50 6.87 7.55 6.67
N LYS A 51 5.94 6.91 7.38
CA LYS A 51 5.53 5.54 7.08
C LYS A 51 4.12 5.51 6.49
N ALA A 52 3.94 4.62 5.51
CA ALA A 52 2.64 4.35 4.89
C ALA A 52 2.32 2.86 4.99
N GLU A 53 1.18 2.52 5.61
CA GLU A 53 0.68 1.15 5.65
C GLU A 53 -0.21 0.88 4.44
N PHE A 54 0.01 -0.27 3.82
CA PHE A 54 -0.83 -0.85 2.78
C PHE A 54 -1.53 -2.09 3.31
N VAL A 55 -2.85 -2.09 3.29
CA VAL A 55 -3.68 -3.27 3.57
C VAL A 55 -4.05 -3.91 2.24
N THR A 56 -3.65 -5.16 2.03
CA THR A 56 -3.86 -5.86 0.76
C THR A 56 -4.69 -7.13 0.93
N THR A 57 -4.93 -7.82 -0.17
CA THR A 57 -5.56 -9.15 -0.18
C THR A 57 -4.65 -10.23 0.39
N LYS A 58 -3.33 -10.01 0.46
CA LYS A 58 -2.32 -10.96 1.00
C LYS A 58 -1.88 -10.67 2.43
N GLY A 59 -2.26 -9.53 2.99
CA GLY A 59 -1.82 -9.04 4.30
C GLY A 59 -1.40 -7.59 4.22
N ASN A 60 -0.71 -7.11 5.25
CA ASN A 60 -0.26 -5.74 5.33
C ASN A 60 1.24 -5.64 5.13
N PHE A 61 1.68 -4.53 4.53
CA PHE A 61 3.08 -4.14 4.52
C PHE A 61 3.21 -2.64 4.79
N VAL A 62 4.37 -2.21 5.27
CA VAL A 62 4.67 -0.82 5.59
C VAL A 62 5.85 -0.34 4.74
N VAL A 63 5.66 0.79 4.09
CA VAL A 63 6.70 1.52 3.36
C VAL A 63 7.17 2.68 4.21
N GLU A 64 8.46 2.78 4.47
CA GLU A 64 9.11 3.96 4.99
C GLU A 64 9.64 4.80 3.84
N VAL A 65 9.33 6.09 3.85
CA VAL A 65 9.70 7.05 2.80
C VAL A 65 10.71 8.02 3.34
N HIS A 66 11.78 8.22 2.59
CA HIS A 66 12.84 9.19 2.85
C HIS A 66 12.79 10.28 1.78
N LYS A 67 12.22 11.43 2.11
CA LYS A 67 12.02 12.51 1.15
C LYS A 67 13.32 12.99 0.50
N GLU A 68 14.43 12.95 1.23
CA GLU A 68 15.74 13.34 0.70
C GLU A 68 16.22 12.47 -0.46
N TRP A 69 15.75 11.20 -0.56
CA TRP A 69 16.15 10.30 -1.64
C TRP A 69 15.59 10.76 -2.99
N ALA A 70 14.29 11.11 -3.02
CA ALA A 70 13.59 11.56 -4.22
C ALA A 70 12.42 12.50 -3.85
N PRO A 71 12.67 13.80 -3.63
CA PRO A 71 11.68 14.73 -3.07
C PRO A 71 10.37 14.85 -3.84
N GLN A 72 10.42 14.87 -5.18
CA GLN A 72 9.23 14.98 -6.02
C GLN A 72 8.38 13.71 -5.90
N GLY A 73 9.03 12.55 -5.93
CA GLY A 73 8.38 11.25 -5.76
C GLY A 73 7.74 11.11 -4.37
N ALA A 74 8.46 11.48 -3.31
CA ALA A 74 7.97 11.43 -1.94
C ALA A 74 6.73 12.29 -1.72
N ASP A 75 6.73 13.55 -2.19
CA ASP A 75 5.59 14.45 -2.11
C ASP A 75 4.38 13.91 -2.90
N ARG A 76 4.59 13.37 -4.09
CA ARG A 76 3.53 12.72 -4.89
C ARG A 76 2.95 11.52 -4.15
N PHE A 77 3.78 10.61 -3.69
CA PHE A 77 3.35 9.41 -2.98
C PHE A 77 2.55 9.75 -1.71
N TYR A 78 3.02 10.71 -0.92
CA TYR A 78 2.33 11.21 0.27
C TYR A 78 0.90 11.67 -0.04
N ASN A 79 0.74 12.46 -1.10
CA ASN A 79 -0.55 12.98 -1.53
C ASN A 79 -1.47 11.87 -2.08
N LEU A 80 -0.94 10.92 -2.84
CA LEU A 80 -1.70 9.76 -3.33
C LEU A 80 -2.23 8.90 -2.19
N VAL A 81 -1.39 8.59 -1.19
CA VAL A 81 -1.80 7.81 -0.01
C VAL A 81 -2.86 8.56 0.80
N ARG A 82 -2.65 9.84 1.10
CA ARG A 82 -3.62 10.66 1.85
C ARG A 82 -4.95 10.81 1.12
N GLY A 83 -4.91 10.94 -0.19
CA GLY A 83 -6.09 11.00 -1.04
C GLY A 83 -6.86 9.69 -1.16
N GLY A 84 -6.28 8.56 -0.71
CA GLY A 84 -6.89 7.24 -0.87
C GLY A 84 -6.80 6.71 -2.30
N TYR A 85 -5.85 7.21 -3.09
CA TYR A 85 -5.68 6.88 -4.51
C TYR A 85 -5.55 5.38 -4.77
N PHE A 86 -4.87 4.64 -3.90
CA PHE A 86 -4.59 3.23 -4.08
C PHE A 86 -5.74 2.29 -3.68
N THR A 87 -6.87 2.82 -3.20
CA THR A 87 -8.00 1.99 -2.81
C THR A 87 -8.51 1.16 -3.99
N ASN A 88 -8.57 -0.16 -3.81
CA ASN A 88 -8.95 -1.17 -4.80
C ASN A 88 -8.03 -1.23 -6.04
N ALA A 89 -6.84 -0.65 -5.98
CA ALA A 89 -5.85 -0.74 -7.05
C ALA A 89 -5.25 -2.16 -7.12
N ALA A 90 -5.11 -2.70 -8.33
CA ALA A 90 -4.54 -4.02 -8.56
C ALA A 90 -3.00 -3.98 -8.65
N PHE A 91 -2.37 -5.08 -8.22
CA PHE A 91 -0.99 -5.38 -8.58
C PHE A 91 -0.98 -6.01 -9.98
N PHE A 92 -1.00 -5.16 -10.99
CA PHE A 92 -1.33 -5.56 -12.35
C PHE A 92 -0.17 -6.16 -13.15
N ARG A 93 1.07 -6.02 -12.64
CA ARG A 93 2.26 -6.60 -13.26
C ARG A 93 3.16 -7.17 -12.17
N VAL A 94 3.33 -8.49 -12.15
CA VAL A 94 4.13 -9.18 -11.14
C VAL A 94 5.12 -10.10 -11.84
N VAL A 95 6.38 -9.70 -11.88
CA VAL A 95 7.46 -10.44 -12.54
C VAL A 95 8.38 -11.04 -11.47
N PRO A 96 8.31 -12.36 -11.24
CA PRO A 96 9.16 -13.02 -10.25
C PRO A 96 10.65 -12.71 -10.48
N ASN A 97 11.39 -12.54 -9.39
CA ASN A 97 12.82 -12.16 -9.45
C ASN A 97 13.09 -10.81 -10.12
N PHE A 98 12.09 -9.95 -10.23
CA PHE A 98 12.25 -8.59 -10.73
C PHE A 98 11.49 -7.60 -9.83
N MET A 99 10.19 -7.40 -10.07
CA MET A 99 9.40 -6.42 -9.30
C MET A 99 7.90 -6.73 -9.33
N VAL A 100 7.14 -6.05 -8.47
CA VAL A 100 5.68 -5.94 -8.51
C VAL A 100 5.28 -4.51 -8.76
N GLN A 101 4.41 -4.26 -9.76
CA GLN A 101 3.98 -2.93 -10.21
C GLN A 101 2.47 -2.73 -9.96
N PHE A 102 2.13 -1.53 -9.50
CA PHE A 102 0.76 -1.09 -9.20
C PHE A 102 0.64 0.43 -9.42
N GLY A 103 -0.53 1.03 -9.11
CA GLY A 103 -0.70 2.49 -9.15
C GLY A 103 -1.53 2.99 -10.32
N LEU A 104 -2.27 2.09 -10.99
CA LEU A 104 -3.44 2.46 -11.78
C LEU A 104 -4.67 2.38 -10.88
N ASN A 105 -5.49 3.43 -10.87
CA ASN A 105 -6.66 3.51 -10.00
C ASN A 105 -7.79 2.61 -10.50
N ALA A 106 -8.59 2.08 -9.57
CA ALA A 106 -9.77 1.27 -9.88
C ALA A 106 -10.86 2.05 -10.64
N ASN A 107 -10.89 3.38 -10.53
CA ASN A 107 -11.83 4.26 -11.22
C ASN A 107 -11.17 4.88 -12.46
N PRO A 108 -11.69 4.62 -13.67
CA PRO A 108 -11.13 5.16 -14.93
C PRO A 108 -11.17 6.69 -15.01
N ALA A 109 -12.14 7.36 -14.40
CA ALA A 109 -12.18 8.82 -14.36
C ALA A 109 -11.00 9.42 -13.57
N VAL A 110 -10.56 8.75 -12.50
CA VAL A 110 -9.36 9.12 -11.75
C VAL A 110 -8.12 8.91 -12.61
N ASN A 111 -8.00 7.76 -13.29
CA ASN A 111 -6.87 7.53 -14.21
C ASN A 111 -6.79 8.61 -15.30
N ALA A 112 -7.92 9.01 -15.87
CA ALA A 112 -7.99 10.08 -16.87
C ALA A 112 -7.50 11.42 -16.31
N ALA A 113 -7.89 11.78 -15.09
CA ALA A 113 -7.46 13.01 -14.43
C ALA A 113 -5.94 13.03 -14.16
N TRP A 114 -5.34 11.88 -13.83
CA TRP A 114 -3.92 11.76 -13.49
C TRP A 114 -3.00 11.48 -14.68
N ARG A 115 -3.56 11.18 -15.87
CA ARG A 115 -2.82 10.80 -17.07
C ARG A 115 -1.65 11.73 -17.40
N ASN A 116 -1.86 13.04 -17.27
CA ASN A 116 -0.89 14.08 -17.63
C ASN A 116 -0.32 14.81 -16.41
N ALA A 117 -0.56 14.29 -15.20
CA ALA A 117 -0.03 14.86 -13.96
C ALA A 117 1.43 14.47 -13.75
N ASN A 118 2.29 14.78 -14.73
CA ASN A 118 3.68 14.41 -14.75
C ASN A 118 4.49 15.02 -13.60
N LEU A 119 5.49 14.28 -13.13
CA LEU A 119 6.53 14.76 -12.22
C LEU A 119 7.83 15.02 -12.99
N ARG A 120 8.57 16.04 -12.56
CA ARG A 120 9.98 16.15 -12.92
C ARG A 120 10.75 14.99 -12.29
N ASP A 121 11.79 14.53 -12.97
CA ASP A 121 12.60 13.46 -12.43
C ASP A 121 13.41 13.92 -11.23
N ASP A 122 13.52 13.04 -10.25
CA ASP A 122 14.48 13.15 -9.16
C ASP A 122 15.80 12.53 -9.58
N ALA A 123 16.91 13.05 -9.06
CA ALA A 123 18.20 12.40 -9.21
C ALA A 123 18.21 11.04 -8.49
N VAL A 124 18.82 10.03 -9.09
CA VAL A 124 18.99 8.72 -8.45
C VAL A 124 20.06 8.83 -7.36
N LYS A 125 19.62 8.82 -6.09
CA LYS A 125 20.49 8.88 -4.91
C LYS A 125 20.68 7.53 -4.24
N GLN A 126 19.75 6.61 -4.46
CA GLN A 126 19.78 5.26 -3.93
C GLN A 126 19.72 4.25 -5.05
N SER A 127 20.40 3.11 -4.90
CA SER A 127 20.26 2.00 -5.83
C SER A 127 18.95 1.25 -5.62
N ASN A 128 18.40 0.68 -6.68
CA ASN A 128 17.15 -0.10 -6.66
C ASN A 128 17.40 -1.47 -6.01
N LYS A 129 17.46 -1.50 -4.66
CA LYS A 129 17.65 -2.72 -3.88
C LYS A 129 16.32 -3.45 -3.66
N ARG A 130 16.41 -4.73 -3.24
CA ARG A 130 15.23 -5.48 -2.79
C ARG A 130 14.44 -4.70 -1.73
N GLY A 131 13.11 -4.66 -1.89
CA GLY A 131 12.19 -3.95 -1.01
C GLY A 131 12.08 -2.46 -1.29
N TYR A 132 12.96 -1.86 -2.10
CA TYR A 132 12.88 -0.44 -2.44
C TYR A 132 11.72 -0.17 -3.39
N ILE A 133 11.06 0.97 -3.18
CA ILE A 133 9.91 1.43 -3.97
C ILE A 133 10.29 2.63 -4.84
N THR A 134 9.87 2.56 -6.09
CA THR A 134 10.27 3.50 -7.13
C THR A 134 9.09 3.81 -8.05
N PHE A 135 9.04 5.03 -8.63
CA PHE A 135 8.05 5.34 -9.66
C PHE A 135 8.44 4.72 -11.00
N ALA A 136 7.46 4.09 -11.66
CA ALA A 136 7.59 3.71 -13.07
C ALA A 136 7.58 4.95 -13.97
N THR A 137 8.30 4.88 -15.09
CA THR A 137 8.42 5.94 -16.08
C THR A 137 8.35 5.37 -17.50
N ALA A 138 7.87 6.15 -18.44
CA ALA A 138 7.92 5.88 -19.88
C ALA A 138 8.97 6.75 -20.61
N GLY A 139 9.89 7.34 -19.86
CA GLY A 139 10.94 8.24 -20.31
C GLY A 139 11.09 9.45 -19.40
N PRO A 140 11.95 10.40 -19.72
CA PRO A 140 12.24 11.55 -18.87
C PRO A 140 10.98 12.36 -18.55
N ASN A 141 10.78 12.69 -17.26
CA ASN A 141 9.68 13.53 -16.74
C ASN A 141 8.28 13.01 -17.08
N THR A 142 8.09 11.68 -17.13
CA THR A 142 6.78 11.04 -17.41
C THR A 142 6.19 10.28 -16.23
N ARG A 143 6.83 10.31 -15.06
CA ARG A 143 6.31 9.70 -13.84
C ARG A 143 4.98 10.34 -13.45
N THR A 144 3.97 9.53 -13.13
CA THR A 144 2.66 10.03 -12.66
C THR A 144 2.23 9.38 -11.34
N THR A 145 1.71 8.15 -11.39
CA THR A 145 1.11 7.46 -10.24
C THR A 145 1.54 6.01 -10.11
N GLN A 146 2.14 5.43 -11.15
CA GLN A 146 2.54 4.02 -11.13
C GLN A 146 3.83 3.83 -10.37
N LEU A 147 3.88 2.77 -9.57
CA LEU A 147 4.94 2.43 -8.64
C LEU A 147 5.33 0.96 -8.80
N PHE A 148 6.57 0.63 -8.45
CA PHE A 148 6.96 -0.75 -8.29
C PHE A 148 7.79 -0.96 -7.02
N ILE A 149 7.74 -2.18 -6.47
CA ILE A 149 8.60 -2.65 -5.38
C ILE A 149 9.51 -3.73 -5.94
N ASN A 150 10.80 -3.61 -5.69
CA ASN A 150 11.81 -4.54 -6.17
C ASN A 150 11.78 -5.87 -5.38
N PHE A 151 11.73 -7.02 -6.05
CA PHE A 151 11.86 -8.33 -5.44
C PHE A 151 13.31 -8.75 -5.18
N LYS A 152 14.26 -8.09 -5.85
CA LYS A 152 15.70 -8.28 -5.68
C LYS A 152 16.45 -6.97 -5.94
N ASP A 153 17.76 -7.01 -5.84
CA ASP A 153 18.61 -5.89 -6.24
C ASP A 153 18.59 -5.74 -7.77
N ASN A 154 18.07 -4.61 -8.23
CA ASN A 154 17.91 -4.26 -9.64
C ASN A 154 18.76 -3.01 -9.99
N GLY A 155 20.01 -2.95 -9.57
CA GLY A 155 20.91 -1.80 -9.75
C GLY A 155 21.07 -1.31 -11.19
N PHE A 156 20.78 -2.15 -12.19
CA PHE A 156 20.75 -1.74 -13.59
C PHE A 156 19.69 -0.65 -13.91
N LEU A 157 18.68 -0.50 -13.06
CA LEU A 157 17.65 0.54 -13.18
C LEU A 157 18.19 1.94 -12.81
N ASP A 158 19.27 2.00 -12.05
CA ASP A 158 19.82 3.27 -11.54
C ASP A 158 20.29 4.16 -12.70
N SER A 159 21.00 3.57 -13.66
CA SER A 159 21.47 4.28 -14.87
C SER A 159 20.35 4.68 -15.83
N GLN A 160 19.13 4.14 -15.63
CA GLN A 160 17.94 4.46 -16.42
C GLN A 160 17.08 5.56 -15.76
N GLY A 161 17.54 6.12 -14.64
CA GLY A 161 16.85 7.22 -13.97
C GLY A 161 15.72 6.81 -13.00
N PHE A 162 15.62 5.53 -12.65
CA PHE A 162 14.65 5.08 -11.65
C PHE A 162 15.16 5.41 -10.25
N ALA A 163 14.63 6.48 -9.66
CA ALA A 163 15.02 6.99 -8.35
C ALA A 163 14.12 6.42 -7.23
N PRO A 164 14.63 5.52 -6.35
CA PRO A 164 13.91 5.07 -5.17
C PRO A 164 13.62 6.24 -4.22
N PHE A 165 12.45 6.21 -3.57
CA PHE A 165 12.04 7.21 -2.60
C PHE A 165 11.74 6.64 -1.21
N GLY A 166 11.81 5.32 -1.06
CA GLY A 166 11.55 4.62 0.20
C GLY A 166 11.74 3.12 0.07
N GLU A 167 11.44 2.41 1.15
CA GLU A 167 11.62 0.97 1.25
C GLU A 167 10.52 0.30 2.06
N VAL A 168 10.28 -1.00 1.82
CA VAL A 168 9.38 -1.83 2.64
C VAL A 168 10.14 -2.23 3.90
N VAL A 169 9.70 -1.69 5.05
CA VAL A 169 10.31 -1.96 6.38
C VAL A 169 9.60 -3.07 7.14
N GLU A 170 8.33 -3.36 6.79
CA GLU A 170 7.54 -4.45 7.38
C GLU A 170 6.73 -5.15 6.29
N GLY A 171 6.61 -6.48 6.38
CA GLY A 171 5.74 -7.25 5.49
C GLY A 171 6.29 -7.48 4.09
N MET A 172 7.62 -7.49 3.89
CA MET A 172 8.20 -7.86 2.60
C MET A 172 7.83 -9.30 2.18
N ASP A 173 7.62 -10.19 3.15
CA ASP A 173 7.10 -11.54 2.91
C ASP A 173 5.64 -11.54 2.39
N VAL A 174 4.85 -10.53 2.72
CA VAL A 174 3.51 -10.29 2.15
C VAL A 174 3.64 -9.86 0.69
N VAL A 175 4.57 -8.95 0.40
CA VAL A 175 4.86 -8.48 -0.97
C VAL A 175 5.30 -9.65 -1.85
N ASP A 176 6.16 -10.55 -1.35
CA ASP A 176 6.60 -11.76 -2.06
C ASP A 176 5.46 -12.75 -2.39
N LYS A 177 4.38 -12.75 -1.61
CA LYS A 177 3.21 -13.63 -1.81
C LYS A 177 2.17 -13.05 -2.76
N ILE A 178 2.37 -11.86 -3.31
CA ILE A 178 1.47 -11.28 -4.31
C ILE A 178 1.45 -12.19 -5.54
N ASN A 179 0.23 -12.50 -5.99
CA ASN A 179 0.00 -13.49 -7.03
C ASN A 179 0.63 -13.08 -8.37
N SER A 180 1.57 -13.86 -8.84
CA SER A 180 2.30 -13.65 -10.10
C SER A 180 1.74 -14.44 -11.29
N GLN A 181 0.61 -15.19 -11.13
CA GLN A 181 0.11 -16.07 -12.19
C GLN A 181 -0.21 -15.36 -13.49
N TYR A 182 -0.51 -14.07 -13.45
CA TYR A 182 -0.84 -13.27 -14.62
C TYR A 182 0.36 -12.53 -15.23
N GLY A 183 1.49 -12.47 -14.53
CA GLY A 183 2.72 -11.86 -15.00
C GLY A 183 2.52 -10.43 -15.50
N GLU A 184 2.68 -10.25 -16.82
CA GLU A 184 2.52 -8.98 -17.54
C GLU A 184 1.27 -8.95 -18.44
N THR A 185 0.38 -9.95 -18.32
CA THR A 185 -0.82 -10.09 -19.17
C THR A 185 -1.86 -8.97 -18.99
N PRO A 186 -2.09 -8.39 -17.77
CA PRO A 186 -3.05 -7.31 -17.63
C PRO A 186 -2.66 -6.08 -18.45
N ASP A 187 -3.53 -5.71 -19.41
CA ASP A 187 -3.27 -4.55 -20.28
C ASP A 187 -3.50 -3.24 -19.55
N GLN A 188 -2.46 -2.41 -19.46
CA GLN A 188 -2.49 -1.15 -18.72
C GLN A 188 -3.42 -0.11 -19.36
N GLY A 189 -3.59 -0.13 -20.68
CA GLY A 189 -4.52 0.74 -21.39
C GLY A 189 -5.97 0.39 -21.06
N ALA A 190 -6.28 -0.90 -21.01
CA ALA A 190 -7.60 -1.40 -20.58
C ALA A 190 -7.86 -1.09 -19.10
N ILE A 191 -6.88 -1.22 -18.22
CA ILE A 191 -7.01 -0.81 -16.82
C ILE A 191 -7.26 0.69 -16.72
N THR A 192 -6.53 1.49 -17.47
CA THR A 192 -6.69 2.96 -17.48
C THR A 192 -8.09 3.38 -17.92
N SER A 193 -8.66 2.73 -18.94
CA SER A 193 -9.93 3.10 -19.55
C SER A 193 -11.16 2.45 -18.92
N GLN A 194 -11.02 1.27 -18.30
CA GLN A 194 -12.13 0.49 -17.76
C GLN A 194 -12.02 0.25 -16.24
N GLY A 195 -10.84 0.50 -15.65
CA GLY A 195 -10.59 0.36 -14.21
C GLY A 195 -10.82 -1.05 -13.68
N ASP A 196 -11.44 -1.12 -12.51
CA ASP A 196 -11.70 -2.40 -11.82
C ASP A 196 -12.66 -3.33 -12.59
N ALA A 197 -13.52 -2.80 -13.46
CA ALA A 197 -14.41 -3.63 -14.27
C ALA A 197 -13.63 -4.58 -15.19
N TYR A 198 -12.56 -4.09 -15.82
CA TYR A 198 -11.66 -4.91 -16.64
C TYR A 198 -10.91 -5.95 -15.76
N ILE A 199 -10.34 -5.51 -14.66
CA ILE A 199 -9.57 -6.35 -13.75
C ILE A 199 -10.42 -7.48 -13.17
N SER A 200 -11.56 -7.16 -12.59
CA SER A 200 -12.43 -8.14 -11.91
C SER A 200 -13.03 -9.16 -12.88
N LYS A 201 -13.28 -8.76 -14.13
CA LYS A 201 -13.80 -9.66 -15.17
C LYS A 201 -12.76 -10.65 -15.69
N ASN A 202 -11.53 -10.20 -15.91
CA ASN A 202 -10.53 -10.98 -16.64
C ASN A 202 -9.47 -11.64 -15.74
N PHE A 203 -9.29 -11.12 -14.51
CA PHE A 203 -8.22 -11.54 -13.59
C PHE A 203 -8.77 -11.77 -12.17
N PRO A 204 -9.66 -12.77 -11.96
CA PRO A 204 -10.38 -12.95 -10.69
C PRO A 204 -9.47 -13.21 -9.48
N ASN A 205 -8.28 -13.75 -9.69
CA ASN A 205 -7.32 -14.05 -8.62
C ASN A 205 -6.23 -12.97 -8.45
N ILE A 206 -6.38 -11.80 -9.10
CA ILE A 206 -5.39 -10.72 -8.97
C ILE A 206 -5.43 -10.14 -7.56
N ASP A 207 -4.28 -9.88 -6.99
CA ASP A 207 -4.21 -9.23 -5.68
C ASP A 207 -4.42 -7.72 -5.80
N LYS A 208 -5.07 -7.15 -4.77
CA LYS A 208 -5.45 -5.73 -4.72
C LYS A 208 -5.05 -5.08 -3.40
N ILE A 209 -4.83 -3.79 -3.46
CA ILE A 209 -4.70 -2.92 -2.29
C ILE A 209 -6.11 -2.56 -1.81
N LYS A 210 -6.50 -2.99 -0.62
CA LYS A 210 -7.78 -2.64 0.01
C LYS A 210 -7.81 -1.19 0.47
N SER A 211 -6.70 -0.74 1.05
CA SER A 211 -6.50 0.65 1.49
C SER A 211 -5.02 0.94 1.72
N ALA A 212 -4.67 2.24 1.68
CA ALA A 212 -3.39 2.73 2.14
C ALA A 212 -3.58 3.96 3.03
N ARG A 213 -2.71 4.14 4.03
CA ARG A 213 -2.77 5.28 4.95
C ARG A 213 -1.38 5.68 5.43
N ILE A 214 -1.21 6.96 5.72
CA ILE A 214 -0.03 7.45 6.44
C ILE A 214 -0.17 7.04 7.92
N LEU A 215 0.88 6.45 8.47
CA LEU A 215 0.95 6.14 9.89
C LEU A 215 1.27 7.42 10.70
N PRO A 216 0.78 7.53 11.95
CA PRO A 216 1.22 8.58 12.85
C PRO A 216 2.75 8.54 13.02
N ALA A 217 3.39 9.70 13.17
CA ALA A 217 4.80 9.73 13.55
C ALA A 217 5.01 9.02 14.88
N GLU A 218 6.12 8.27 15.00
CA GLU A 218 6.48 7.61 16.26
C GLU A 218 6.66 8.69 17.35
N GLY A 219 5.90 8.59 18.44
CA GLY A 219 5.88 9.59 19.52
C GLY A 219 4.70 10.56 19.52
N ALA A 220 3.87 10.60 18.50
CA ALA A 220 2.57 11.29 18.54
C ALA A 220 1.57 10.45 19.35
N ALA A 221 1.63 10.54 20.69
CA ALA A 221 0.62 9.97 21.57
C ALA A 221 -0.77 10.45 21.11
N ALA A 222 -1.71 9.51 20.97
CA ALA A 222 -3.09 9.86 20.69
C ALA A 222 -3.56 10.88 21.74
N ALA A 223 -3.91 12.09 21.29
CA ALA A 223 -4.47 13.10 22.20
C ALA A 223 -5.67 12.51 22.93
N PRO A 224 -5.78 12.67 24.27
CA PRO A 224 -6.89 12.14 25.02
C PRO A 224 -8.18 12.77 24.48
N LYS A 225 -9.16 11.94 24.17
CA LYS A 225 -10.51 12.40 23.81
C LYS A 225 -11.09 13.08 25.03
N LYS A 226 -11.40 14.38 24.92
CA LYS A 226 -12.28 15.09 25.85
C LYS A 226 -13.72 14.72 25.56
#